data_af7d117e554a705263f240bd35ad8678
#
_entry.id   af7d117e554a705263f240bd35ad8678
#
_cell.length_a   1.000
_cell.length_b   1.000
_cell.length_c   1.000
_cell.angle_alpha   90.00
_cell.angle_beta   90.00
_cell.angle_gamma   90.00
#
_symmetry.space_group_name_H-M   'P 1'
#
loop_
_entity.id
_entity.type
_entity.pdbx_description
1 polymer ?
#
loop_
_entity_poly.entity_id
_entity_poly.type
_entity_poly.pdbx_seq_one_letter_code
_entity_poly.pdbx_strand_id
1 'polypeptide(L)'
;MKRTFISAFLLGGILAGTHLSAQETKPASALKKGPNVSLNITNKKKFPPRTYVNLGLFSNYSCLNGLGINAISSLQHYNSYGMQISGFTNVSGLKSTGVQISGIANVTGKRACGFILSGLTNVTGTSAYGLSIAGLGNISGGDIKGVGIAGLVNVSEDTRGLAISGLANVNKDIQAGLIIGGLMNVSGNSSRGVQLTSLLNVSGKSNQGWQLAGLGNVSVENKGVQT
;
A
#
# COMPACT_ATOMS: atom_id res chain seq x y z
N MET A 1 -18.62 -12.58 -5.68
CA MET A 1 -17.58 -12.38 -6.69
C MET A 1 -16.52 -11.33 -6.27
N LYS A 2 -15.96 -11.41 -5.04
CA LYS A 2 -15.02 -10.40 -4.49
C LYS A 2 -13.59 -10.93 -4.25
N ARG A 3 -13.22 -12.10 -4.74
CA ARG A 3 -11.95 -12.76 -4.38
C ARG A 3 -10.97 -13.04 -5.52
N THR A 4 -11.29 -12.72 -6.77
CA THR A 4 -10.53 -13.26 -7.92
C THR A 4 -9.53 -12.28 -8.55
N PHE A 5 -9.57 -10.99 -8.24
CA PHE A 5 -8.66 -10.02 -8.87
C PHE A 5 -7.31 -9.81 -8.17
N ILE A 6 -7.18 -10.23 -6.90
CA ILE A 6 -5.93 -10.07 -6.15
C ILE A 6 -4.94 -11.20 -6.44
N SER A 7 -5.41 -12.34 -6.93
CA SER A 7 -4.56 -13.52 -7.17
C SER A 7 -3.67 -13.45 -8.41
N ALA A 8 -3.99 -12.61 -9.37
CA ALA A 8 -3.26 -12.58 -10.65
C ALA A 8 -1.99 -11.72 -10.66
N PHE A 9 -1.83 -10.79 -9.70
CA PHE A 9 -0.66 -9.92 -9.63
C PHE A 9 0.37 -10.34 -8.57
N LEU A 10 0.07 -11.38 -7.81
CA LEU A 10 0.95 -11.95 -6.76
C LEU A 10 2.03 -12.89 -7.32
N LEU A 11 2.08 -13.11 -8.63
CA LEU A 11 3.02 -14.06 -9.24
C LEU A 11 4.42 -13.48 -9.51
N GLY A 12 4.65 -12.20 -9.27
CA GLY A 12 5.95 -11.56 -9.49
C GLY A 12 6.79 -11.30 -8.24
N GLY A 13 6.31 -11.60 -7.06
CA GLY A 13 6.95 -11.24 -5.79
C GLY A 13 7.02 -12.40 -4.82
N ILE A 14 7.39 -13.60 -5.26
CA ILE A 14 7.41 -14.77 -4.40
C ILE A 14 8.81 -15.22 -4.12
N LEU A 15 9.12 -15.23 -2.85
CA LEU A 15 9.73 -16.40 -2.22
C LEU A 15 9.52 -16.34 -0.71
N ALA A 16 8.30 -16.55 -0.29
CA ALA A 16 7.97 -17.15 1.01
C ALA A 16 6.45 -17.40 1.02
N GLY A 17 6.06 -18.56 0.52
CA GLY A 17 4.69 -19.05 0.69
C GLY A 17 4.37 -19.20 2.17
N THR A 18 3.70 -18.24 2.73
CA THR A 18 2.96 -18.41 3.98
C THR A 18 1.52 -18.02 3.69
N HIS A 19 0.65 -19.01 3.75
CA HIS A 19 -0.77 -18.78 3.86
C HIS A 19 -1.02 -17.81 5.01
N LEU A 20 -1.29 -16.54 4.71
CA LEU A 20 -1.90 -15.60 5.65
C LEU A 20 -3.35 -16.02 5.85
N SER A 21 -3.57 -17.07 6.64
CA SER A 21 -4.89 -17.34 7.16
C SER A 21 -5.22 -16.17 8.12
N ALA A 22 -6.36 -15.55 7.91
CA ALA A 22 -6.89 -14.54 8.80
C ALA A 22 -7.20 -15.21 10.15
N GLN A 23 -6.21 -15.25 11.04
CA GLN A 23 -6.39 -15.71 12.40
C GLN A 23 -7.16 -14.65 13.18
N GLU A 24 -8.16 -15.11 13.91
CA GLU A 24 -9.02 -14.28 14.76
C GLU A 24 -8.21 -13.31 15.64
N THR A 25 -8.65 -12.08 15.67
CA THR A 25 -7.98 -10.96 16.30
C THR A 25 -8.09 -11.05 17.83
N LYS A 26 -7.06 -11.55 18.50
CA LYS A 26 -6.91 -11.22 19.92
C LYS A 26 -6.61 -9.73 20.04
N PRO A 27 -7.34 -8.98 20.88
CA PRO A 27 -7.09 -7.55 21.06
C PRO A 27 -5.65 -7.31 21.53
N ALA A 28 -5.00 -6.29 20.99
CA ALA A 28 -3.60 -5.96 21.28
C ALA A 28 -3.30 -5.74 22.77
N SER A 29 -4.34 -5.43 23.58
CA SER A 29 -4.28 -5.29 25.04
C SER A 29 -4.05 -6.60 25.79
N ALA A 30 -4.34 -7.76 25.20
CA ALA A 30 -4.20 -9.07 25.82
C ALA A 30 -2.80 -9.69 25.60
N LEU A 31 -1.92 -9.04 24.87
CA LEU A 31 -0.57 -9.52 24.63
C LEU A 31 0.34 -9.20 25.81
N LYS A 32 0.95 -10.23 26.41
CA LYS A 32 1.95 -10.05 27.48
C LYS A 32 3.08 -9.12 27.01
N LYS A 33 3.55 -8.27 27.92
CA LYS A 33 4.69 -7.38 27.71
C LYS A 33 5.94 -8.23 27.42
N GLY A 34 6.48 -8.14 26.22
CA GLY A 34 7.70 -8.86 25.80
C GLY A 34 8.96 -8.08 26.14
N PRO A 35 10.15 -8.59 25.80
CA PRO A 35 11.39 -7.88 26.03
C PRO A 35 11.40 -6.54 25.27
N ASN A 36 11.95 -5.51 25.90
CA ASN A 36 12.05 -4.18 25.30
C ASN A 36 12.98 -4.17 24.07
N VAL A 37 13.96 -5.07 24.04
CA VAL A 37 14.92 -5.24 22.96
C VAL A 37 14.97 -6.71 22.55
N SER A 38 14.91 -6.99 21.26
CA SER A 38 15.09 -8.33 20.72
C SER A 38 16.15 -8.34 19.62
N LEU A 39 17.09 -9.28 19.73
CA LEU A 39 18.05 -9.61 18.69
C LEU A 39 17.60 -10.92 18.04
N ASN A 40 17.01 -10.83 16.86
CA ASN A 40 16.50 -12.00 16.14
C ASN A 40 17.43 -12.34 14.99
N ILE A 41 18.15 -13.46 15.13
CA ILE A 41 19.01 -14.00 14.07
C ILE A 41 18.30 -15.13 13.32
N THR A 42 17.30 -15.75 13.92
CA THR A 42 16.57 -16.90 13.37
C THR A 42 15.09 -16.91 13.74
N ASN A 43 14.31 -17.55 12.89
CA ASN A 43 12.87 -17.75 13.05
C ASN A 43 12.58 -18.68 14.24
N LYS A 44 12.31 -18.16 15.41
CA LYS A 44 11.90 -18.97 16.57
C LYS A 44 10.42 -19.31 16.46
N LYS A 45 10.07 -20.59 16.68
CA LYS A 45 8.68 -21.09 16.67
C LYS A 45 7.72 -20.40 17.67
N LYS A 46 8.24 -19.65 18.64
CA LYS A 46 7.43 -18.91 19.62
C LYS A 46 7.64 -17.41 19.43
N PHE A 47 6.62 -16.73 18.94
CA PHE A 47 6.66 -15.29 18.65
C PHE A 47 6.72 -14.47 19.94
N PRO A 48 7.69 -13.56 20.10
CA PRO A 48 7.68 -12.63 21.20
C PRO A 48 6.42 -11.75 21.12
N PRO A 49 5.74 -11.50 22.24
CA PRO A 49 4.42 -10.89 22.22
C PRO A 49 4.42 -9.42 21.77
N ARG A 50 5.33 -8.60 22.28
CA ARG A 50 5.47 -7.19 21.93
C ARG A 50 6.93 -6.77 22.03
N THR A 51 7.44 -6.11 21.01
CA THR A 51 8.83 -5.68 20.91
C THR A 51 8.89 -4.17 20.72
N TYR A 52 9.83 -3.50 21.37
CA TYR A 52 10.03 -2.05 21.25
C TYR A 52 11.24 -1.74 20.34
N VAL A 53 12.30 -2.48 20.48
CA VAL A 53 13.47 -2.38 19.60
C VAL A 53 13.82 -3.77 19.11
N ASN A 54 13.93 -3.91 17.81
CA ASN A 54 14.33 -5.16 17.16
C ASN A 54 15.44 -4.91 16.16
N LEU A 55 16.51 -5.67 16.29
CA LEU A 55 17.62 -5.71 15.35
C LEU A 55 17.84 -7.15 14.92
N GLY A 56 17.92 -7.41 13.61
CA GLY A 56 18.08 -8.78 13.16
C GLY A 56 18.29 -8.95 11.65
N LEU A 57 18.51 -10.16 11.23
CA LEU A 57 18.48 -10.55 9.82
C LEU A 57 17.04 -10.84 9.39
N PHE A 58 16.43 -11.81 10.07
CA PHE A 58 15.02 -12.16 9.91
C PHE A 58 14.35 -11.98 11.25
N SER A 59 13.29 -11.23 11.27
CA SER A 59 12.54 -10.97 12.49
C SER A 59 11.10 -11.43 12.36
N ASN A 60 10.65 -12.16 13.38
CA ASN A 60 9.28 -12.64 13.47
C ASN A 60 8.74 -12.36 14.88
N TYR A 61 7.74 -11.52 14.99
CA TYR A 61 7.12 -11.12 16.26
C TYR A 61 5.64 -10.75 16.09
N SER A 62 4.93 -10.68 17.22
CA SER A 62 3.50 -10.38 17.18
C SER A 62 3.21 -8.91 16.90
N CYS A 63 3.80 -8.00 17.66
CA CYS A 63 3.63 -6.55 17.51
C CYS A 63 4.97 -5.83 17.67
N LEU A 64 5.18 -4.78 16.86
CA LEU A 64 6.24 -3.81 17.04
C LEU A 64 5.66 -2.51 17.59
N ASN A 65 6.28 -1.97 18.63
CA ASN A 65 5.95 -0.64 19.18
C ASN A 65 7.23 0.18 19.32
N GLY A 66 7.83 0.61 18.21
CA GLY A 66 9.06 1.38 18.24
C GLY A 66 9.91 1.17 16.99
N LEU A 67 11.16 0.73 17.14
CA LEU A 67 12.13 0.63 16.05
C LEU A 67 12.42 -0.84 15.71
N GLY A 68 12.23 -1.20 14.46
CA GLY A 68 12.64 -2.49 13.89
C GLY A 68 13.59 -2.28 12.71
N ILE A 69 14.81 -2.79 12.82
CA ILE A 69 15.79 -2.77 11.73
C ILE A 69 16.19 -4.21 11.42
N ASN A 70 15.99 -4.63 10.19
CA ASN A 70 16.24 -5.99 9.74
C ASN A 70 17.02 -5.98 8.43
N ALA A 71 18.07 -6.77 8.33
CA ALA A 71 18.85 -6.79 7.11
C ALA A 71 18.07 -7.41 5.93
N ILE A 72 17.25 -8.41 6.19
CA ILE A 72 16.46 -9.08 5.14
C ILE A 72 14.97 -8.83 5.30
N SER A 73 14.33 -9.36 6.34
CA SER A 73 12.87 -9.31 6.42
C SER A 73 12.37 -9.10 7.84
N SER A 74 11.26 -8.37 7.95
CA SER A 74 10.52 -8.16 9.19
C SER A 74 9.09 -8.66 9.02
N LEU A 75 8.70 -9.66 9.79
CA LEU A 75 7.35 -10.22 9.78
C LEU A 75 6.64 -9.95 11.11
N GLN A 76 5.51 -9.27 11.03
CA GLN A 76 4.63 -9.02 12.17
C GLN A 76 3.26 -9.64 11.92
N HIS A 77 2.77 -10.38 12.91
CA HIS A 77 1.48 -11.04 12.79
C HIS A 77 0.28 -10.10 12.99
N TYR A 78 0.46 -9.05 13.79
CA TYR A 78 -0.64 -8.13 14.10
C TYR A 78 -0.32 -6.70 13.67
N ASN A 79 0.07 -5.85 14.60
CA ASN A 79 0.23 -4.42 14.37
C ASN A 79 1.69 -3.98 14.47
N SER A 80 2.03 -3.00 13.66
CA SER A 80 3.27 -2.25 13.74
C SER A 80 2.98 -0.80 14.09
N TYR A 81 3.66 -0.29 15.11
CA TYR A 81 3.65 1.12 15.48
C TYR A 81 5.09 1.61 15.60
N GLY A 82 5.45 2.63 14.84
CA GLY A 82 6.79 3.21 14.84
C GLY A 82 7.51 3.06 13.51
N MET A 83 8.80 2.72 13.54
CA MET A 83 9.65 2.65 12.36
C MET A 83 10.06 1.21 12.07
N GLN A 84 9.87 0.78 10.83
CA GLN A 84 10.35 -0.48 10.28
C GLN A 84 11.27 -0.23 9.10
N ILE A 85 12.47 -0.78 9.15
CA ILE A 85 13.43 -0.74 8.04
C ILE A 85 13.87 -2.18 7.77
N SER A 86 13.75 -2.61 6.53
CA SER A 86 14.24 -3.94 6.09
C SER A 86 14.94 -3.84 4.75
N GLY A 87 15.98 -4.63 4.56
CA GLY A 87 16.69 -4.70 3.28
C GLY A 87 15.79 -5.19 2.14
N PHE A 88 14.92 -6.18 2.39
CA PHE A 88 14.02 -6.71 1.36
C PHE A 88 12.56 -6.40 1.67
N THR A 89 11.98 -6.96 2.74
CA THR A 89 10.53 -6.89 2.93
C THR A 89 10.12 -6.55 4.36
N ASN A 90 9.08 -5.72 4.49
CA ASN A 90 8.31 -5.57 5.72
C ASN A 90 6.91 -6.14 5.53
N VAL A 91 6.48 -7.00 6.44
CA VAL A 91 5.14 -7.59 6.43
C VAL A 91 4.44 -7.30 7.76
N SER A 92 3.28 -6.67 7.70
CA SER A 92 2.42 -6.40 8.86
C SER A 92 1.06 -7.04 8.64
N GLY A 93 0.67 -8.00 9.47
CA GLY A 93 -0.55 -8.80 9.29
C GLY A 93 -1.84 -7.99 9.34
N LEU A 94 -1.92 -6.96 10.19
CA LEU A 94 -3.13 -6.15 10.31
C LEU A 94 -2.89 -4.68 9.96
N LYS A 95 -2.23 -3.95 10.84
CA LYS A 95 -2.04 -2.49 10.69
C LYS A 95 -0.57 -2.12 10.81
N SER A 96 -0.17 -1.17 10.01
CA SER A 96 1.10 -0.48 10.16
C SER A 96 0.85 1.01 10.35
N THR A 97 1.49 1.60 11.34
CA THR A 97 1.39 3.05 11.62
C THR A 97 2.77 3.61 11.92
N GLY A 98 3.17 4.61 11.17
CA GLY A 98 4.48 5.25 11.27
C GLY A 98 5.27 5.17 9.98
N VAL A 99 6.51 4.70 10.04
CA VAL A 99 7.44 4.65 8.90
C VAL A 99 7.74 3.21 8.53
N GLN A 100 7.53 2.86 7.27
CA GLN A 100 7.98 1.59 6.69
C GLN A 100 8.90 1.84 5.51
N ILE A 101 10.11 1.30 5.57
CA ILE A 101 11.10 1.38 4.48
C ILE A 101 11.57 -0.04 4.16
N SER A 102 11.50 -0.40 2.90
CA SER A 102 12.01 -1.69 2.41
C SER A 102 12.71 -1.56 1.06
N GLY A 103 13.68 -2.41 0.82
CA GLY A 103 14.34 -2.46 -0.49
C GLY A 103 13.44 -3.02 -1.59
N ILE A 104 12.55 -3.97 -1.28
CA ILE A 104 11.67 -4.59 -2.27
C ILE A 104 10.21 -4.26 -2.00
N ALA A 105 9.64 -4.71 -0.88
CA ALA A 105 8.20 -4.58 -0.69
C ALA A 105 7.79 -4.30 0.76
N ASN A 106 6.79 -3.43 0.92
CA ASN A 106 6.02 -3.33 2.15
C ASN A 106 4.64 -3.95 1.94
N VAL A 107 4.27 -4.89 2.81
CA VAL A 107 2.97 -5.56 2.76
C VAL A 107 2.23 -5.33 4.07
N THR A 108 1.03 -4.78 3.99
CA THR A 108 0.17 -4.57 5.16
C THR A 108 -1.19 -5.21 4.92
N GLY A 109 -1.59 -6.15 5.77
CA GLY A 109 -2.80 -6.96 5.56
C GLY A 109 -4.11 -6.16 5.57
N LYS A 110 -4.20 -5.08 6.36
CA LYS A 110 -5.41 -4.24 6.38
C LYS A 110 -5.10 -2.78 6.09
N ARG A 111 -4.52 -2.04 7.05
CA ARG A 111 -4.37 -0.58 6.94
C ARG A 111 -2.92 -0.15 7.17
N ALA A 112 -2.40 0.63 6.27
CA ALA A 112 -1.13 1.29 6.39
C ALA A 112 -1.33 2.80 6.57
N CYS A 113 -0.65 3.40 7.57
CA CYS A 113 -0.77 4.81 7.90
C CYS A 113 0.60 5.43 8.14
N GLY A 114 0.93 6.52 7.47
CA GLY A 114 2.14 7.28 7.65
C GLY A 114 3.00 7.34 6.40
N PHE A 115 4.30 7.10 6.54
CA PHE A 115 5.26 7.12 5.44
C PHE A 115 5.65 5.69 5.05
N ILE A 116 5.42 5.32 3.81
CA ILE A 116 5.67 3.98 3.27
C ILE A 116 6.53 4.12 2.03
N LEU A 117 7.74 3.55 2.07
CA LEU A 117 8.71 3.60 0.97
C LEU A 117 9.18 2.19 0.63
N SER A 118 9.09 1.83 -0.64
CA SER A 118 9.65 0.57 -1.15
C SER A 118 10.42 0.78 -2.45
N GLY A 119 11.43 -0.04 -2.67
CA GLY A 119 12.14 -0.06 -3.95
C GLY A 119 11.25 -0.55 -5.10
N LEU A 120 10.35 -1.50 -4.87
CA LEU A 120 9.44 -2.01 -5.90
C LEU A 120 7.98 -1.74 -5.59
N THR A 121 7.41 -2.36 -4.54
CA THR A 121 5.96 -2.31 -4.35
C THR A 121 5.53 -2.07 -2.91
N ASN A 122 4.47 -1.28 -2.74
CA ASN A 122 3.70 -1.21 -1.51
C ASN A 122 2.33 -1.88 -1.73
N VAL A 123 1.99 -2.84 -0.89
CA VAL A 123 0.71 -3.57 -0.95
C VAL A 123 -0.04 -3.38 0.36
N THR A 124 -1.27 -2.90 0.27
CA THR A 124 -2.15 -2.70 1.43
C THR A 124 -3.48 -3.38 1.19
N GLY A 125 -3.90 -4.24 2.09
CA GLY A 125 -5.12 -5.04 1.89
C GLY A 125 -6.42 -4.24 1.90
N THR A 126 -6.49 -3.13 2.64
CA THR A 126 -7.73 -2.34 2.72
C THR A 126 -7.48 -0.87 2.39
N SER A 127 -6.64 -0.16 3.13
CA SER A 127 -6.48 1.29 2.89
C SER A 127 -5.09 1.78 3.26
N ALA A 128 -4.55 2.66 2.44
CA ALA A 128 -3.30 3.38 2.66
C ALA A 128 -3.58 4.86 2.94
N TYR A 129 -3.00 5.39 4.03
CA TYR A 129 -3.15 6.77 4.46
C TYR A 129 -1.77 7.42 4.63
N GLY A 130 -1.61 8.63 4.11
CA GLY A 130 -0.38 9.40 4.21
C GLY A 130 0.42 9.39 2.91
N LEU A 131 1.73 9.11 2.98
CA LEU A 131 2.61 9.13 1.81
C LEU A 131 3.10 7.71 1.50
N SER A 132 2.78 7.23 0.30
CA SER A 132 3.21 5.94 -0.21
C SER A 132 4.04 6.11 -1.49
N ILE A 133 5.29 5.69 -1.47
CA ILE A 133 6.21 5.78 -2.59
C ILE A 133 6.73 4.39 -2.95
N ALA A 134 6.63 4.02 -4.21
CA ALA A 134 7.10 2.75 -4.72
C ALA A 134 7.81 2.91 -6.08
N GLY A 135 8.87 2.16 -6.31
CA GLY A 135 9.55 2.17 -7.59
C GLY A 135 8.69 1.64 -8.73
N LEU A 136 7.87 0.62 -8.51
CA LEU A 136 6.95 0.10 -9.50
C LEU A 136 5.50 0.47 -9.19
N GLY A 137 4.99 0.08 -8.02
CA GLY A 137 3.57 0.26 -7.79
C GLY A 137 3.10 0.34 -6.35
N ASN A 138 2.09 1.18 -6.13
CA ASN A 138 1.29 1.17 -4.91
C ASN A 138 -0.05 0.47 -5.21
N ILE A 139 -0.34 -0.58 -4.46
CA ILE A 139 -1.56 -1.39 -4.63
C ILE A 139 -2.33 -1.37 -3.31
N SER A 140 -3.56 -0.89 -3.35
CA SER A 140 -4.47 -0.91 -2.22
C SER A 140 -5.75 -1.66 -2.59
N GLY A 141 -6.17 -2.60 -1.76
CA GLY A 141 -7.45 -3.30 -1.93
C GLY A 141 -8.68 -2.44 -1.63
N GLY A 142 -8.48 -1.24 -1.08
CA GLY A 142 -9.48 -0.21 -0.85
C GLY A 142 -8.89 1.16 -1.18
N ASP A 143 -8.98 2.11 -0.25
CA ASP A 143 -8.65 3.50 -0.50
C ASP A 143 -7.14 3.81 -0.45
N ILE A 144 -6.71 4.76 -1.27
CA ILE A 144 -5.48 5.55 -1.07
C ILE A 144 -5.89 6.98 -0.72
N LYS A 145 -5.53 7.42 0.50
CA LYS A 145 -5.82 8.80 0.97
C LYS A 145 -4.54 9.50 1.36
N GLY A 146 -4.20 10.56 0.64
CA GLY A 146 -2.98 11.32 0.79
C GLY A 146 -2.18 11.37 -0.50
N VAL A 147 -0.94 10.89 -0.47
CA VAL A 147 -0.02 10.95 -1.63
C VAL A 147 0.42 9.55 -2.01
N GLY A 148 0.15 9.15 -3.24
CA GLY A 148 0.62 7.91 -3.85
C GLY A 148 1.54 8.22 -5.03
N ILE A 149 2.81 7.84 -4.94
CA ILE A 149 3.79 7.99 -6.03
C ILE A 149 4.30 6.62 -6.44
N ALA A 150 4.18 6.29 -7.70
CA ALA A 150 4.67 5.04 -8.26
C ALA A 150 5.42 5.25 -9.56
N GLY A 151 6.49 4.51 -9.79
CA GLY A 151 7.19 4.56 -11.07
C GLY A 151 6.32 4.06 -12.23
N LEU A 152 5.46 3.06 -12.00
CA LEU A 152 4.56 2.56 -13.04
C LEU A 152 3.10 2.79 -12.71
N VAL A 153 2.57 2.18 -11.62
CA VAL A 153 1.13 2.17 -11.41
C VAL A 153 0.72 2.44 -9.96
N ASN A 154 -0.37 3.20 -9.78
CA ASN A 154 -1.15 3.22 -8.55
C ASN A 154 -2.49 2.52 -8.80
N VAL A 155 -2.83 1.53 -7.99
CA VAL A 155 -4.09 0.78 -8.07
C VAL A 155 -4.83 0.83 -6.75
N SER A 156 -6.10 1.22 -6.76
CA SER A 156 -6.93 1.29 -5.56
C SER A 156 -8.42 1.16 -5.88
N GLU A 157 -9.24 1.06 -4.86
CA GLU A 157 -10.69 1.21 -5.01
C GLU A 157 -11.04 2.69 -5.18
N ASP A 158 -10.65 3.53 -4.22
CA ASP A 158 -10.74 4.99 -4.30
C ASP A 158 -9.36 5.63 -4.14
N THR A 159 -9.12 6.73 -4.86
CA THR A 159 -7.98 7.62 -4.58
C THR A 159 -8.48 9.01 -4.21
N ARG A 160 -7.99 9.54 -3.07
CA ARG A 160 -8.30 10.90 -2.62
C ARG A 160 -7.01 11.63 -2.22
N GLY A 161 -6.65 12.64 -2.98
CA GLY A 161 -5.45 13.44 -2.78
C GLY A 161 -4.59 13.55 -4.03
N LEU A 162 -3.30 13.25 -3.91
CA LEU A 162 -2.36 13.30 -5.02
C LEU A 162 -1.95 11.86 -5.42
N ALA A 163 -2.16 11.51 -6.67
CA ALA A 163 -1.61 10.27 -7.23
C ALA A 163 -0.76 10.56 -8.47
N ILE A 164 0.47 10.09 -8.46
CA ILE A 164 1.41 10.24 -9.56
C ILE A 164 1.92 8.87 -9.98
N SER A 165 1.87 8.57 -11.26
CA SER A 165 2.42 7.34 -11.82
C SER A 165 3.07 7.56 -13.17
N GLY A 166 4.11 6.80 -13.48
CA GLY A 166 4.76 6.86 -14.78
C GLY A 166 3.92 6.27 -15.92
N LEU A 167 3.06 5.29 -15.65
CA LEU A 167 2.17 4.72 -16.66
C LEU A 167 0.71 5.03 -16.34
N ALA A 168 0.16 4.49 -15.25
CA ALA A 168 -1.27 4.57 -15.03
C ALA A 168 -1.68 4.71 -13.57
N ASN A 169 -2.72 5.51 -13.32
CA ASN A 169 -3.51 5.46 -12.10
C ASN A 169 -4.84 4.75 -12.39
N VAL A 170 -5.11 3.66 -11.71
CA VAL A 170 -6.31 2.85 -11.92
C VAL A 170 -7.12 2.78 -10.63
N ASN A 171 -8.34 3.27 -10.70
CA ASN A 171 -9.28 3.26 -9.59
C ASN A 171 -10.55 2.53 -10.01
N LYS A 172 -11.04 1.69 -9.12
CA LYS A 172 -12.28 0.95 -9.36
C LYS A 172 -13.50 1.87 -9.30
N ASP A 173 -13.52 2.77 -8.34
CA ASP A 173 -14.67 3.64 -8.11
C ASP A 173 -14.33 5.11 -8.35
N ILE A 174 -13.74 5.82 -7.39
CA ILE A 174 -13.60 7.28 -7.44
C ILE A 174 -12.14 7.72 -7.46
N GLN A 175 -11.84 8.64 -8.35
CA GLN A 175 -10.64 9.46 -8.30
C GLN A 175 -10.99 10.88 -7.87
N ALA A 176 -10.40 11.38 -6.79
CA ALA A 176 -10.65 12.73 -6.28
C ALA A 176 -9.36 13.44 -5.89
N GLY A 177 -9.10 14.60 -6.47
CA GLY A 177 -7.89 15.39 -6.22
C GLY A 177 -7.08 15.66 -7.49
N LEU A 178 -5.75 15.64 -7.36
CA LEU A 178 -4.84 15.80 -8.49
C LEU A 178 -4.24 14.43 -8.85
N ILE A 179 -4.57 13.97 -10.05
CA ILE A 179 -4.15 12.66 -10.55
C ILE A 179 -3.31 12.88 -11.80
N ILE A 180 -2.07 12.41 -11.77
CA ILE A 180 -1.12 12.55 -12.88
C ILE A 180 -0.66 11.16 -13.31
N GLY A 181 -1.00 10.78 -14.53
CA GLY A 181 -0.54 9.54 -15.14
C GLY A 181 0.31 9.81 -16.38
N GLY A 182 1.39 9.09 -16.55
CA GLY A 182 2.20 9.24 -17.76
C GLY A 182 1.42 8.88 -19.02
N LEU A 183 0.67 7.78 -19.03
CA LEU A 183 -0.12 7.35 -20.18
C LEU A 183 -1.62 7.50 -19.92
N MET A 184 -2.13 6.97 -18.80
CA MET A 184 -3.58 6.98 -18.58
C MET A 184 -3.98 7.14 -17.12
N ASN A 185 -5.16 7.73 -16.91
CA ASN A 185 -5.90 7.65 -15.65
C ASN A 185 -7.25 6.99 -15.91
N VAL A 186 -7.57 5.96 -15.13
CA VAL A 186 -8.81 5.21 -15.27
C VAL A 186 -9.59 5.22 -13.96
N SER A 187 -10.82 5.69 -14.00
CA SER A 187 -11.79 5.62 -12.91
C SER A 187 -13.01 4.84 -13.35
N GLY A 188 -13.37 3.79 -12.62
CA GLY A 188 -14.51 2.94 -12.98
C GLY A 188 -15.86 3.64 -12.84
N ASN A 189 -15.99 4.59 -11.93
CA ASN A 189 -17.23 5.35 -11.74
C ASN A 189 -17.01 6.84 -12.02
N SER A 190 -16.38 7.56 -11.11
CA SER A 190 -16.35 9.03 -11.19
C SER A 190 -14.97 9.60 -10.96
N SER A 191 -14.67 10.67 -11.68
CA SER A 191 -13.49 11.49 -11.44
C SER A 191 -13.88 12.88 -10.96
N ARG A 192 -13.16 13.40 -9.95
CA ARG A 192 -13.35 14.73 -9.36
C ARG A 192 -12.01 15.41 -9.16
N GLY A 193 -11.92 16.67 -9.55
CA GLY A 193 -10.68 17.44 -9.43
C GLY A 193 -9.93 17.52 -10.76
N VAL A 194 -8.62 17.31 -10.77
CA VAL A 194 -7.79 17.48 -11.95
C VAL A 194 -7.13 16.16 -12.33
N GLN A 195 -7.29 15.76 -13.57
CA GLN A 195 -6.61 14.61 -14.16
C GLN A 195 -5.73 15.05 -15.33
N LEU A 196 -4.47 14.70 -15.29
CA LEU A 196 -3.48 15.00 -16.32
C LEU A 196 -2.87 13.72 -16.85
N THR A 197 -2.86 13.55 -18.17
CA THR A 197 -2.20 12.41 -18.84
C THR A 197 -1.65 12.80 -20.21
N SER A 198 -0.69 12.00 -20.68
CA SER A 198 -0.22 12.16 -22.06
C SER A 198 -1.19 11.57 -23.08
N LEU A 199 -1.89 10.47 -22.76
CA LEU A 199 -2.77 9.81 -23.71
C LEU A 199 -4.25 9.92 -23.33
N LEU A 200 -4.71 9.20 -22.29
CA LEU A 200 -6.13 9.04 -22.06
C LEU A 200 -6.53 9.23 -20.58
N ASN A 201 -7.59 10.00 -20.35
CA ASN A 201 -8.35 9.97 -19.11
C ASN A 201 -9.70 9.28 -19.35
N VAL A 202 -10.02 8.28 -18.54
CA VAL A 202 -11.26 7.52 -18.66
C VAL A 202 -12.02 7.59 -17.34
N SER A 203 -13.28 8.02 -17.40
CA SER A 203 -14.22 8.03 -16.27
C SER A 203 -15.46 7.23 -16.66
N GLY A 204 -15.70 6.11 -16.01
CA GLY A 204 -16.75 5.16 -16.41
C GLY A 204 -18.16 5.69 -16.33
N LYS A 205 -18.46 6.66 -15.45
CA LYS A 205 -19.77 7.29 -15.37
C LYS A 205 -19.69 8.81 -15.54
N SER A 206 -19.03 9.51 -14.61
CA SER A 206 -19.04 10.97 -14.63
C SER A 206 -17.68 11.61 -14.40
N ASN A 207 -17.46 12.72 -15.06
CA ASN A 207 -16.38 13.63 -14.77
C ASN A 207 -16.92 14.92 -14.14
N GLN A 208 -16.36 15.29 -12.99
CA GLN A 208 -16.66 16.53 -12.27
C GLN A 208 -15.35 17.27 -11.98
N GLY A 209 -14.80 17.92 -12.98
CA GLY A 209 -13.52 18.61 -12.83
C GLY A 209 -12.83 18.80 -14.17
N TRP A 210 -11.51 18.86 -14.15
CA TRP A 210 -10.71 19.10 -15.33
C TRP A 210 -9.99 17.81 -15.74
N GLN A 211 -10.16 17.42 -16.99
CA GLN A 211 -9.42 16.32 -17.61
C GLN A 211 -8.63 16.87 -18.79
N LEU A 212 -7.32 16.76 -18.70
CA LEU A 212 -6.40 17.15 -19.76
C LEU A 212 -5.66 15.89 -20.24
N ALA A 213 -5.80 15.56 -21.51
CA ALA A 213 -5.13 14.42 -22.15
C ALA A 213 -4.59 14.79 -23.52
N GLY A 214 -3.46 14.22 -23.90
CA GLY A 214 -2.88 14.49 -25.21
C GLY A 214 -3.65 13.86 -26.38
N LEU A 215 -4.36 12.74 -26.15
CA LEU A 215 -5.16 12.07 -27.19
C LEU A 215 -6.67 12.17 -26.94
N GLY A 216 -7.11 11.99 -25.69
CA GLY A 216 -8.55 12.05 -25.44
C GLY A 216 -9.00 11.86 -24.02
N ASN A 217 -10.18 12.37 -23.74
CA ASN A 217 -10.89 12.19 -22.48
C ASN A 217 -12.21 11.46 -22.76
N VAL A 218 -12.53 10.46 -21.96
CA VAL A 218 -13.75 9.65 -22.09
C VAL A 218 -14.53 9.68 -20.80
N SER A 219 -15.78 10.11 -20.87
CA SER A 219 -16.74 9.98 -19.76
C SER A 219 -18.15 9.86 -20.32
N VAL A 220 -19.02 9.11 -19.63
CA VAL A 220 -20.44 8.99 -20.04
C VAL A 220 -21.15 10.33 -19.78
N GLU A 221 -20.89 10.94 -18.64
CA GLU A 221 -21.45 12.22 -18.24
C GLU A 221 -20.33 13.19 -17.89
N ASN A 222 -20.28 14.36 -18.55
CA ASN A 222 -19.27 15.36 -18.27
C ASN A 222 -19.92 16.61 -17.66
N LYS A 223 -19.57 16.92 -16.41
CA LYS A 223 -19.94 18.13 -15.69
C LYS A 223 -18.73 19.04 -15.42
N GLY A 224 -17.71 18.93 -16.24
CA GLY A 224 -16.44 19.65 -16.10
C GLY A 224 -15.87 20.04 -17.45
N VAL A 225 -14.57 20.28 -17.47
CA VAL A 225 -13.80 20.64 -18.66
C VAL A 225 -12.97 19.43 -19.12
N GLN A 226 -13.05 19.15 -20.41
CA GLN A 226 -12.23 18.13 -21.08
C GLN A 226 -11.51 18.77 -22.26
N THR A 227 -10.20 18.61 -22.31
CA THR A 227 -9.34 19.11 -23.38
C THR A 227 -8.33 18.06 -23.81
#